data_be9e73c5d735d2e058b1533575428dc3
#
_entry.id   be9e73c5d735d2e058b1533575428dc3
#
_cell.length_a   1.000
_cell.length_b   1.000
_cell.length_c   1.000
_cell.angle_alpha   90.00
_cell.angle_beta   90.00
_cell.angle_gamma   90.00
#
_symmetry.space_group_name_H-M   'P 1'
#
loop_
_entity.id
_entity.type
_entity.pdbx_description
1 polymer ?
#
loop_
_entity_poly.entity_id
_entity_poly.type
_entity_poly.pdbx_seq_one_letter_code
_entity_poly.pdbx_strand_id
1 'polypeptide(L)'
;MMKFKYFADMFLEIGMNEWKPSTRFKYESIVTKRLNFLNDREIESIKASELRLWFSQMRQEVGAKTLRDYKSCLNQIFQLAKYDLAISINPIDFLKNFKLVKPQIKPFTDSEVRIILKASECYSKKFQMFLKLGFYTGMRTGEILALKKENIDFDKRLIYVKLSRSKFGENSPKTSGSIRRVPIVDALYRDLEYYCIFTFIDYLFVNQYREPYNTDFSFTRYCWKPLLKSLNIPYRKLYVMRHTYATNILKNTNISPYELSRLLGHSSTEMVYNRYVKFIDNQKDEFKRDIKIY
;
A
#
# COMPACT_ATOMS: atom_id res chain seq x y z
N MET A 1 -25.77 -11.54 32.03
CA MET A 1 -24.55 -11.92 31.31
C MET A 1 -24.30 -10.91 30.19
N MET A 2 -23.02 -10.65 29.83
CA MET A 2 -22.71 -9.58 28.87
C MET A 2 -22.75 -10.11 27.44
N LYS A 3 -23.37 -9.34 26.55
CA LYS A 3 -23.48 -9.71 25.11
C LYS A 3 -22.19 -9.36 24.37
N PHE A 4 -21.91 -10.11 23.27
CA PHE A 4 -20.81 -9.84 22.36
C PHE A 4 -20.84 -8.38 21.84
N LYS A 5 -22.04 -7.84 21.54
CA LYS A 5 -22.22 -6.47 21.05
C LYS A 5 -21.61 -5.43 22.00
N TYR A 6 -21.74 -5.60 23.31
CA TYR A 6 -21.18 -4.67 24.29
C TYR A 6 -19.65 -4.51 24.12
N PHE A 7 -18.93 -5.61 23.99
CA PHE A 7 -17.48 -5.60 23.79
C PHE A 7 -17.06 -5.17 22.38
N ALA A 8 -17.90 -5.46 21.39
CA ALA A 8 -17.67 -5.01 20.03
C ALA A 8 -17.83 -3.48 19.90
N ASP A 9 -18.83 -2.91 20.55
CA ASP A 9 -19.05 -1.44 20.60
C ASP A 9 -17.90 -0.76 21.36
N MET A 10 -17.50 -1.30 22.52
CA MET A 10 -16.35 -0.80 23.30
C MET A 10 -15.05 -0.84 22.48
N PHE A 11 -14.79 -1.93 21.74
CA PHE A 11 -13.65 -2.04 20.86
C PHE A 11 -13.64 -0.94 19.78
N LEU A 12 -14.78 -0.65 19.17
CA LEU A 12 -14.90 0.42 18.18
C LEU A 12 -14.74 1.80 18.81
N GLU A 13 -15.27 2.02 19.99
CA GLU A 13 -15.17 3.30 20.72
C GLU A 13 -13.70 3.61 21.10
N ILE A 14 -12.98 2.66 21.67
CA ILE A 14 -11.54 2.78 21.93
C ILE A 14 -10.81 3.11 20.63
N GLY A 15 -11.11 2.38 19.56
CA GLY A 15 -10.50 2.57 18.27
C GLY A 15 -10.83 3.91 17.59
N MET A 16 -11.94 4.55 17.95
CA MET A 16 -12.28 5.89 17.44
C MET A 16 -11.23 6.95 17.81
N ASN A 17 -10.62 6.83 18.96
CA ASN A 17 -9.61 7.76 19.44
C ASN A 17 -8.18 7.37 19.04
N GLU A 18 -7.91 6.09 18.87
CA GLU A 18 -6.55 5.57 18.64
C GLU A 18 -6.22 5.30 17.17
N TRP A 19 -7.21 4.95 16.35
CA TRP A 19 -6.94 4.46 15.01
C TRP A 19 -6.98 5.54 13.93
N LYS A 20 -6.12 5.35 12.93
CA LYS A 20 -6.23 6.11 11.68
C LYS A 20 -7.56 5.81 10.98
N PRO A 21 -8.16 6.76 10.25
CA PRO A 21 -9.47 6.60 9.60
C PRO A 21 -9.62 5.32 8.76
N SER A 22 -8.55 4.87 8.08
CA SER A 22 -8.56 3.64 7.29
C SER A 22 -8.67 2.37 8.13
N THR A 23 -8.09 2.35 9.32
CA THR A 23 -8.16 1.23 10.26
C THR A 23 -9.53 1.17 10.91
N ARG A 24 -10.04 2.34 11.34
CA ARG A 24 -11.38 2.50 11.89
C ARG A 24 -12.45 1.98 10.92
N PHE A 25 -12.47 2.49 9.69
CA PHE A 25 -13.40 2.03 8.64
C PHE A 25 -13.33 0.51 8.40
N LYS A 26 -12.11 -0.05 8.43
CA LYS A 26 -11.92 -1.49 8.27
C LYS A 26 -12.58 -2.27 9.40
N TYR A 27 -12.29 -1.94 10.65
CA TYR A 27 -12.82 -2.67 11.80
C TYR A 27 -14.32 -2.44 11.98
N GLU A 28 -14.81 -1.24 11.78
CA GLU A 28 -16.24 -0.94 11.76
C GLU A 28 -16.97 -1.81 10.71
N SER A 29 -16.44 -1.88 9.49
CA SER A 29 -17.01 -2.74 8.44
C SER A 29 -16.97 -4.23 8.80
N ILE A 30 -15.94 -4.71 9.50
CA ILE A 30 -15.86 -6.10 9.97
C ILE A 30 -16.94 -6.36 11.03
N VAL A 31 -16.99 -5.54 12.07
CA VAL A 31 -17.94 -5.68 13.18
C VAL A 31 -19.38 -5.63 12.67
N THR A 32 -19.72 -4.59 11.90
CA THR A 32 -21.11 -4.36 11.50
C THR A 32 -21.62 -5.30 10.41
N LYS A 33 -20.74 -5.78 9.51
CA LYS A 33 -21.16 -6.56 8.33
C LYS A 33 -20.81 -8.03 8.39
N ARG A 34 -19.85 -8.43 9.21
CA ARG A 34 -19.32 -9.80 9.23
C ARG A 34 -19.46 -10.48 10.58
N LEU A 35 -19.48 -9.73 11.68
CA LEU A 35 -19.58 -10.25 13.03
C LEU A 35 -20.95 -9.98 13.67
N ASN A 36 -21.87 -9.33 12.98
CA ASN A 36 -23.21 -8.96 13.48
C ASN A 36 -24.03 -10.18 13.94
N PHE A 37 -23.78 -11.38 13.41
CA PHE A 37 -24.46 -12.62 13.82
C PHE A 37 -24.13 -13.03 15.26
N LEU A 38 -23.10 -12.44 15.87
CA LEU A 38 -22.70 -12.66 17.27
C LEU A 38 -23.33 -11.65 18.24
N ASN A 39 -23.89 -10.55 17.73
CA ASN A 39 -24.27 -9.37 18.54
C ASN A 39 -25.16 -9.71 19.74
N ASP A 40 -26.15 -10.57 19.55
CA ASP A 40 -27.12 -10.93 20.58
C ASP A 40 -26.71 -12.11 21.45
N ARG A 41 -25.57 -12.72 21.13
CA ARG A 41 -25.02 -13.85 21.86
C ARG A 41 -24.33 -13.39 23.16
N GLU A 42 -24.49 -14.14 24.21
CA GLU A 42 -23.67 -14.02 25.40
C GLU A 42 -22.21 -14.34 25.09
N ILE A 43 -21.28 -13.46 25.45
CA ILE A 43 -19.87 -13.58 25.04
C ILE A 43 -19.25 -14.90 25.52
N GLU A 44 -19.62 -15.33 26.70
CA GLU A 44 -19.18 -16.57 27.33
C GLU A 44 -19.69 -17.83 26.58
N SER A 45 -20.85 -17.75 25.92
CA SER A 45 -21.45 -18.86 25.18
C SER A 45 -20.79 -19.15 23.83
N ILE A 46 -19.93 -18.23 23.32
CA ILE A 46 -19.31 -18.34 21.99
C ILE A 46 -18.11 -19.28 22.07
N LYS A 47 -18.20 -20.43 21.41
CA LYS A 47 -17.17 -21.48 21.46
C LYS A 47 -16.16 -21.38 20.33
N ALA A 48 -14.92 -21.77 20.58
CA ALA A 48 -13.86 -21.84 19.59
C ALA A 48 -14.20 -22.74 18.39
N SER A 49 -14.95 -23.85 18.61
CA SER A 49 -15.40 -24.77 17.55
C SER A 49 -16.36 -24.07 16.56
N GLU A 50 -17.28 -23.25 17.07
CA GLU A 50 -18.21 -22.46 16.27
C GLU A 50 -17.48 -21.44 15.40
N LEU A 51 -16.56 -20.68 15.99
CA LEU A 51 -15.73 -19.72 15.25
C LEU A 51 -14.86 -20.41 14.21
N ARG A 52 -14.32 -21.60 14.52
CA ARG A 52 -13.56 -22.41 13.56
C ARG A 52 -14.40 -22.82 12.36
N LEU A 53 -15.65 -23.20 12.57
CA LEU A 53 -16.59 -23.55 11.50
C LEU A 53 -16.89 -22.32 10.64
N TRP A 54 -17.21 -21.19 11.27
CA TRP A 54 -17.44 -19.92 10.55
C TRP A 54 -16.23 -19.49 9.71
N PHE A 55 -15.01 -19.55 10.24
CA PHE A 55 -13.81 -19.27 9.46
C PHE A 55 -13.60 -20.24 8.30
N SER A 56 -14.00 -21.51 8.46
CA SER A 56 -13.93 -22.51 7.38
C SER A 56 -14.87 -22.15 6.23
N GLN A 57 -16.07 -21.66 6.52
CA GLN A 57 -17.02 -21.18 5.53
C GLN A 57 -16.50 -19.91 4.85
N MET A 58 -16.03 -18.94 5.62
CA MET A 58 -15.47 -17.68 5.09
C MET A 58 -14.26 -17.85 4.15
N ARG A 59 -13.54 -18.98 4.23
CA ARG A 59 -12.45 -19.28 3.27
C ARG A 59 -12.90 -19.39 1.81
N GLN A 60 -14.15 -19.70 1.58
CA GLN A 60 -14.71 -19.79 0.23
C GLN A 60 -15.02 -18.40 -0.34
N GLU A 61 -15.27 -17.42 0.52
CA GLU A 61 -15.67 -16.07 0.13
C GLU A 61 -14.49 -15.08 0.07
N VAL A 62 -13.51 -15.22 0.97
CA VAL A 62 -12.47 -14.20 1.15
C VAL A 62 -11.07 -14.82 1.28
N GLY A 63 -10.07 -14.02 0.87
CA GLY A 63 -8.67 -14.46 0.93
C GLY A 63 -8.10 -14.50 2.36
N ALA A 64 -7.01 -15.25 2.54
CA ALA A 64 -6.35 -15.48 3.81
C ALA A 64 -5.95 -14.19 4.58
N LYS A 65 -5.63 -13.10 3.85
CA LYS A 65 -5.36 -11.80 4.50
C LYS A 65 -6.59 -11.24 5.18
N THR A 66 -7.75 -11.28 4.53
CA THR A 66 -9.02 -10.80 5.08
C THR A 66 -9.44 -11.65 6.29
N LEU A 67 -9.24 -12.97 6.23
CA LEU A 67 -9.47 -13.86 7.37
C LEU A 67 -8.57 -13.51 8.56
N ARG A 68 -7.32 -13.15 8.33
CA ARG A 68 -6.44 -12.65 9.41
C ARG A 68 -6.95 -11.36 10.01
N ASP A 69 -7.47 -10.44 9.19
CA ASP A 69 -8.06 -9.19 9.69
C ASP A 69 -9.31 -9.49 10.55
N TYR A 70 -10.16 -10.43 10.14
CA TYR A 70 -11.31 -10.91 10.94
C TYR A 70 -10.87 -11.55 12.25
N LYS A 71 -9.87 -12.44 12.20
CA LYS A 71 -9.31 -13.08 13.40
C LYS A 71 -8.74 -12.04 14.36
N SER A 72 -8.00 -11.06 13.85
CA SER A 72 -7.43 -9.97 14.65
C SER A 72 -8.51 -9.13 15.32
N CYS A 73 -9.61 -8.83 14.61
CA CYS A 73 -10.75 -8.10 15.16
C CYS A 73 -11.41 -8.87 16.29
N LEU A 74 -11.78 -10.12 16.06
CA LEU A 74 -12.37 -11.00 17.08
C LEU A 74 -11.45 -11.16 18.28
N ASN A 75 -10.14 -11.38 18.05
CA ASN A 75 -9.19 -11.53 19.14
C ASN A 75 -9.17 -10.31 20.07
N GLN A 76 -9.21 -9.09 19.52
CA GLN A 76 -9.20 -7.86 20.31
C GLN A 76 -10.52 -7.71 21.10
N ILE A 77 -11.67 -8.02 20.49
CA ILE A 77 -12.98 -7.97 21.16
C ILE A 77 -13.02 -8.98 22.34
N PHE A 78 -12.63 -10.23 22.12
CA PHE A 78 -12.58 -11.23 23.20
C PHE A 78 -11.52 -10.92 24.26
N GLN A 79 -10.43 -10.23 23.88
CA GLN A 79 -9.42 -9.80 24.84
C GLN A 79 -9.96 -8.72 25.78
N LEU A 80 -10.80 -7.78 25.31
CA LEU A 80 -11.51 -6.84 26.20
C LEU A 80 -12.41 -7.58 27.16
N ALA A 81 -13.20 -8.55 26.68
CA ALA A 81 -14.05 -9.37 27.55
C ALA A 81 -13.27 -10.15 28.61
N LYS A 82 -12.04 -10.58 28.29
CA LYS A 82 -11.14 -11.24 29.22
C LYS A 82 -10.57 -10.26 30.25
N TYR A 83 -10.24 -9.04 29.87
CA TYR A 83 -9.78 -8.00 30.80
C TYR A 83 -10.85 -7.63 31.82
N ASP A 84 -12.11 -7.58 31.39
CA ASP A 84 -13.26 -7.30 32.26
C ASP A 84 -13.77 -8.57 33.01
N LEU A 85 -13.01 -9.66 32.97
CA LEU A 85 -13.34 -10.94 33.63
C LEU A 85 -14.70 -11.55 33.19
N ALA A 86 -15.27 -11.09 32.07
CA ALA A 86 -16.50 -11.63 31.51
C ALA A 86 -16.30 -13.03 30.88
N ILE A 87 -15.06 -13.35 30.54
CA ILE A 87 -14.62 -14.70 30.12
C ILE A 87 -13.25 -15.01 30.73
N SER A 88 -12.99 -16.26 31.02
CA SER A 88 -11.67 -16.71 31.51
C SER A 88 -10.69 -17.00 30.39
N ILE A 89 -11.17 -17.43 29.23
CA ILE A 89 -10.37 -17.90 28.11
C ILE A 89 -10.86 -17.24 26.81
N ASN A 90 -9.91 -16.72 26.01
CA ASN A 90 -10.22 -16.18 24.68
C ASN A 90 -10.37 -17.34 23.66
N PRO A 91 -11.54 -17.57 23.07
CA PRO A 91 -11.76 -18.69 22.14
C PRO A 91 -10.90 -18.59 20.86
N ILE A 92 -10.39 -17.40 20.52
CA ILE A 92 -9.53 -17.19 19.34
C ILE A 92 -8.12 -17.79 19.52
N ASP A 93 -7.67 -17.99 20.77
CA ASP A 93 -6.34 -18.57 21.06
C ASP A 93 -6.21 -20.00 20.51
N PHE A 94 -7.33 -20.74 20.41
CA PHE A 94 -7.37 -22.10 19.85
C PHE A 94 -7.40 -22.17 18.33
N LEU A 95 -7.50 -21.03 17.63
CA LEU A 95 -7.56 -20.98 16.16
C LEU A 95 -6.16 -20.81 15.56
N LYS A 96 -5.79 -21.73 14.65
CA LYS A 96 -4.55 -21.60 13.89
C LYS A 96 -4.54 -20.35 13.01
N ASN A 97 -3.36 -19.81 12.77
CA ASN A 97 -3.19 -18.69 11.85
C ASN A 97 -3.35 -19.12 10.38
N PHE A 98 -3.96 -18.26 9.57
CA PHE A 98 -4.10 -18.47 8.13
C PHE A 98 -2.76 -18.28 7.43
N LYS A 99 -2.30 -19.27 6.64
CA LYS A 99 -1.09 -19.13 5.83
C LYS A 99 -1.32 -18.08 4.72
N LEU A 100 -0.46 -17.07 4.65
CA LEU A 100 -0.48 -16.10 3.56
C LEU A 100 0.41 -16.62 2.43
N VAL A 101 -0.17 -16.83 1.26
CA VAL A 101 0.60 -16.96 0.03
C VAL A 101 0.88 -15.53 -0.45
N LYS A 102 2.14 -15.13 -0.42
CA LYS A 102 2.54 -13.80 -0.95
C LYS A 102 2.44 -13.89 -2.49
N PRO A 103 1.57 -13.09 -3.14
CA PRO A 103 1.51 -13.09 -4.59
C PRO A 103 2.86 -12.64 -5.14
N GLN A 104 3.33 -13.36 -6.17
CA GLN A 104 4.54 -12.98 -6.85
C GLN A 104 4.31 -11.68 -7.63
N ILE A 105 5.06 -10.64 -7.26
CA ILE A 105 5.01 -9.37 -7.96
C ILE A 105 5.79 -9.55 -9.27
N LYS A 106 5.15 -9.18 -10.38
CA LYS A 106 5.76 -9.18 -11.71
C LYS A 106 5.96 -7.73 -12.15
N PRO A 107 7.18 -7.15 -11.99
CA PRO A 107 7.48 -5.81 -12.48
C PRO A 107 7.26 -5.70 -13.99
N PHE A 108 7.11 -4.48 -14.50
CA PHE A 108 7.14 -4.23 -15.94
C PHE A 108 8.58 -4.35 -16.44
N THR A 109 8.75 -4.87 -17.65
CA THR A 109 10.04 -4.85 -18.34
C THR A 109 10.34 -3.43 -18.84
N ASP A 110 11.61 -3.15 -19.18
CA ASP A 110 12.00 -1.84 -19.71
C ASP A 110 11.30 -1.52 -21.03
N SER A 111 11.08 -2.54 -21.88
CA SER A 111 10.32 -2.42 -23.12
C SER A 111 8.85 -2.09 -22.84
N GLU A 112 8.20 -2.79 -21.89
CA GLU A 112 6.82 -2.48 -21.49
C GLU A 112 6.71 -1.04 -20.97
N VAL A 113 7.65 -0.58 -20.13
CA VAL A 113 7.64 0.80 -19.61
C VAL A 113 7.74 1.82 -20.74
N ARG A 114 8.67 1.62 -21.69
CA ARG A 114 8.82 2.53 -22.84
C ARG A 114 7.55 2.59 -23.69
N ILE A 115 6.96 1.45 -24.01
CA ILE A 115 5.72 1.39 -24.79
C ILE A 115 4.55 2.03 -24.04
N ILE A 116 4.41 1.78 -22.74
CA ILE A 116 3.37 2.38 -21.89
C ILE A 116 3.50 3.90 -21.87
N LEU A 117 4.71 4.43 -21.62
CA LEU A 117 4.93 5.88 -21.59
C LEU A 117 4.66 6.51 -22.96
N LYS A 118 5.10 5.90 -24.05
CA LYS A 118 4.82 6.40 -25.42
C LYS A 118 3.33 6.38 -25.74
N ALA A 119 2.64 5.27 -25.50
CA ALA A 119 1.21 5.18 -25.76
C ALA A 119 0.37 6.08 -24.84
N SER A 120 0.90 6.46 -23.67
CA SER A 120 0.23 7.42 -22.78
C SER A 120 0.13 8.83 -23.34
N GLU A 121 0.88 9.17 -24.37
CA GLU A 121 0.84 10.47 -25.05
C GLU A 121 -0.54 10.82 -25.63
N CYS A 122 -1.36 9.81 -25.95
CA CYS A 122 -2.77 9.97 -26.37
C CYS A 122 -3.72 10.33 -25.21
N TYR A 123 -3.25 10.33 -23.98
CA TYR A 123 -4.03 10.66 -22.79
C TYR A 123 -3.71 12.07 -22.27
N SER A 124 -4.45 12.53 -21.27
CA SER A 124 -4.24 13.84 -20.65
C SER A 124 -2.81 13.98 -20.09
N LYS A 125 -2.25 15.19 -20.18
CA LYS A 125 -0.93 15.52 -19.60
C LYS A 125 -0.83 15.16 -18.13
N LYS A 126 -1.93 15.23 -17.38
CA LYS A 126 -2.05 14.82 -16.00
C LYS A 126 -1.78 13.32 -15.80
N PHE A 127 -2.36 12.46 -16.64
CA PHE A 127 -2.12 11.04 -16.57
C PHE A 127 -0.70 10.68 -17.01
N GLN A 128 -0.18 11.32 -18.06
CA GLN A 128 1.21 11.17 -18.50
C GLN A 128 2.18 11.48 -17.36
N MET A 129 2.00 12.61 -16.68
CA MET A 129 2.85 13.02 -15.54
C MET A 129 2.73 12.06 -14.34
N PHE A 130 1.51 11.58 -14.06
CA PHE A 130 1.29 10.58 -13.02
C PHE A 130 2.08 9.29 -13.28
N LEU A 131 2.11 8.81 -14.52
CA LEU A 131 2.89 7.63 -14.92
C LEU A 131 4.40 7.90 -14.83
N LYS A 132 4.88 9.05 -15.34
CA LYS A 132 6.28 9.44 -15.28
C LYS A 132 6.78 9.50 -13.84
N LEU A 133 6.05 10.16 -12.95
CA LEU A 133 6.36 10.16 -11.52
C LEU A 133 6.38 8.75 -10.93
N GLY A 134 5.40 7.91 -11.25
CA GLY A 134 5.37 6.53 -10.77
C GLY A 134 6.57 5.69 -11.18
N PHE A 135 6.95 5.74 -12.47
CA PHE A 135 8.04 4.96 -13.01
C PHE A 135 9.44 5.51 -12.71
N TYR A 136 9.60 6.85 -12.62
CA TYR A 136 10.92 7.48 -12.43
C TYR A 136 11.26 7.83 -10.97
N THR A 137 10.30 7.74 -10.05
CA THR A 137 10.54 8.07 -8.63
C THR A 137 10.21 6.94 -7.67
N GLY A 138 9.45 5.96 -8.11
CA GLY A 138 8.97 4.88 -7.26
C GLY A 138 8.06 5.33 -6.10
N MET A 139 7.52 6.53 -6.13
CA MET A 139 6.57 7.04 -5.13
C MET A 139 5.30 6.19 -5.10
N ARG A 140 4.66 6.12 -3.92
CA ARG A 140 3.32 5.49 -3.81
C ARG A 140 2.28 6.34 -4.54
N THR A 141 1.26 5.71 -5.11
CA THR A 141 0.19 6.44 -5.85
C THR A 141 -0.43 7.55 -5.00
N GLY A 142 -0.69 7.30 -3.73
CA GLY A 142 -1.19 8.32 -2.81
C GLY A 142 -0.20 9.46 -2.50
N GLU A 143 1.11 9.20 -2.54
CA GLU A 143 2.14 10.23 -2.38
C GLU A 143 2.20 11.13 -3.62
N ILE A 144 2.09 10.54 -4.82
CA ILE A 144 2.00 11.30 -6.08
C ILE A 144 0.77 12.22 -6.08
N LEU A 145 -0.39 11.69 -5.67
CA LEU A 145 -1.64 12.48 -5.61
C LEU A 145 -1.61 13.61 -4.57
N ALA A 146 -0.73 13.50 -3.57
CA ALA A 146 -0.54 14.54 -2.54
C ALA A 146 0.49 15.60 -2.91
N LEU A 147 1.18 15.47 -4.06
CA LEU A 147 2.21 16.41 -4.46
C LEU A 147 1.64 17.81 -4.71
N LYS A 148 2.31 18.80 -4.11
CA LYS A 148 2.14 20.22 -4.36
C LYS A 148 3.39 20.79 -5.01
N LYS A 149 3.28 21.95 -5.67
CA LYS A 149 4.43 22.64 -6.28
C LYS A 149 5.52 22.92 -5.25
N GLU A 150 5.18 23.39 -4.07
CA GLU A 150 6.10 23.67 -2.96
C GLU A 150 6.94 22.46 -2.51
N ASN A 151 6.52 21.25 -2.91
CA ASN A 151 7.25 20.04 -2.60
C ASN A 151 8.35 19.71 -3.61
N ILE A 152 8.52 20.52 -4.65
CA ILE A 152 9.47 20.30 -5.74
C ILE A 152 10.51 21.41 -5.74
N ASP A 153 11.76 21.03 -5.56
CA ASP A 153 12.92 21.90 -5.58
C ASP A 153 13.71 21.59 -6.86
N PHE A 154 13.55 22.41 -7.89
CA PHE A 154 14.20 22.21 -9.18
C PHE A 154 15.70 22.50 -9.11
N ASP A 155 16.13 23.45 -8.28
CA ASP A 155 17.55 23.81 -8.11
C ASP A 155 18.33 22.64 -7.51
N LYS A 156 17.77 22.01 -6.45
CA LYS A 156 18.37 20.82 -5.81
C LYS A 156 18.00 19.52 -6.50
N ARG A 157 17.10 19.55 -7.48
CA ARG A 157 16.53 18.38 -8.17
C ARG A 157 15.95 17.36 -7.20
N LEU A 158 15.11 17.82 -6.27
CA LEU A 158 14.50 17.00 -5.22
C LEU A 158 12.99 17.16 -5.16
N ILE A 159 12.31 16.07 -4.89
CA ILE A 159 10.91 16.03 -4.47
C ILE A 159 10.85 15.68 -2.99
N TYR A 160 10.19 16.52 -2.19
CA TYR A 160 9.97 16.30 -0.77
C TYR A 160 8.64 15.57 -0.55
N VAL A 161 8.71 14.28 -0.25
CA VAL A 161 7.52 13.47 0.05
C VAL A 161 7.17 13.65 1.52
N LYS A 162 6.11 14.41 1.79
CA LYS A 162 5.66 14.76 3.16
C LYS A 162 4.28 14.20 3.48
N LEU A 163 3.45 13.97 2.46
CA LEU A 163 2.03 13.68 2.60
C LEU A 163 1.62 12.52 1.68
N SER A 164 0.46 11.94 1.95
CA SER A 164 -0.17 10.93 1.10
C SER A 164 -1.68 11.10 1.12
N ARG A 165 -2.36 10.90 0.00
CA ARG A 165 -3.82 10.94 -0.12
C ARG A 165 -4.42 9.56 -0.21
N SER A 166 -5.60 9.42 0.35
CA SER A 166 -6.42 8.21 0.32
C SER A 166 -7.89 8.60 0.23
N LYS A 167 -8.80 7.63 0.15
CA LYS A 167 -10.25 7.90 0.19
C LYS A 167 -10.72 8.68 1.43
N PHE A 168 -9.88 8.78 2.45
CA PHE A 168 -10.13 9.54 3.68
C PHE A 168 -9.47 10.93 3.66
N GLY A 169 -9.06 11.40 2.50
CA GLY A 169 -8.37 12.68 2.34
C GLY A 169 -6.86 12.57 2.49
N GLU A 170 -6.24 13.69 2.81
CA GLU A 170 -4.81 13.82 3.03
C GLU A 170 -4.42 13.34 4.43
N ASN A 171 -3.34 12.62 4.49
CA ASN A 171 -2.84 12.05 5.73
C ASN A 171 -1.33 12.20 5.81
N SER A 172 -0.81 12.37 7.02
CA SER A 172 0.62 12.19 7.28
C SER A 172 1.05 10.76 6.93
N PRO A 173 2.27 10.55 6.49
CA PRO A 173 2.79 9.21 6.23
C PRO A 173 2.66 8.30 7.47
N LYS A 174 2.55 6.99 7.22
CA LYS A 174 2.34 6.00 8.29
C LYS A 174 3.53 5.89 9.27
N THR A 175 4.73 6.26 8.82
CA THR A 175 5.97 6.17 9.59
C THR A 175 6.84 7.39 9.30
N SER A 176 7.68 7.79 10.25
CA SER A 176 8.68 8.86 10.09
C SER A 176 9.61 8.63 8.89
N GLY A 177 9.99 7.39 8.62
CA GLY A 177 10.80 7.02 7.45
C GLY A 177 10.10 7.23 6.10
N SER A 178 8.79 7.48 6.09
CA SER A 178 8.07 7.81 4.85
C SER A 178 8.27 9.26 4.42
N ILE A 179 8.65 10.17 5.33
CA ILE A 179 9.08 11.54 4.98
C ILE A 179 10.49 11.43 4.42
N ARG A 180 10.64 11.78 3.15
CA ARG A 180 11.91 11.59 2.45
C ARG A 180 12.09 12.54 1.28
N ARG A 181 13.30 12.58 0.77
CA ARG A 181 13.67 13.28 -0.46
C ARG A 181 13.81 12.25 -1.57
N VAL A 182 13.27 12.54 -2.74
CA VAL A 182 13.36 11.70 -3.94
C VAL A 182 14.04 12.50 -5.03
N PRO A 183 15.13 12.03 -5.65
CA PRO A 183 15.82 12.76 -6.70
C PRO A 183 14.95 12.85 -7.97
N ILE A 184 15.03 13.99 -8.64
CA ILE A 184 14.45 14.20 -9.97
C ILE A 184 15.51 13.79 -11.00
N VAL A 185 15.31 12.64 -11.64
CA VAL A 185 16.19 12.15 -12.70
C VAL A 185 16.07 13.00 -13.98
N ASP A 186 17.11 13.05 -14.82
CA ASP A 186 17.13 13.88 -16.04
C ASP A 186 15.93 13.58 -16.96
N ALA A 187 15.55 12.32 -17.10
CA ALA A 187 14.41 11.90 -17.91
C ALA A 187 13.03 12.42 -17.41
N LEU A 188 12.97 12.93 -16.18
CA LEU A 188 11.75 13.50 -15.59
C LEU A 188 11.80 15.02 -15.50
N TYR A 189 13.00 15.61 -15.39
CA TYR A 189 13.20 17.00 -15.00
C TYR A 189 12.40 17.98 -15.84
N ARG A 190 12.68 18.02 -17.16
CA ARG A 190 12.03 18.98 -18.08
C ARG A 190 10.51 18.82 -18.17
N ASP A 191 10.04 17.59 -18.18
CA ASP A 191 8.61 17.31 -18.23
C ASP A 191 7.89 17.76 -16.96
N LEU A 192 8.51 17.56 -15.81
CA LEU A 192 7.95 17.96 -14.51
C LEU A 192 7.97 19.48 -14.36
N GLU A 193 9.06 20.14 -14.76
CA GLU A 193 9.19 21.59 -14.74
C GLU A 193 8.10 22.23 -15.62
N TYR A 194 7.98 21.79 -16.87
CA TYR A 194 6.93 22.26 -17.78
C TYR A 194 5.53 22.02 -17.21
N TYR A 195 5.28 20.84 -16.65
CA TYR A 195 4.00 20.52 -16.06
C TYR A 195 3.66 21.42 -14.86
N CYS A 196 4.63 21.76 -14.03
CA CYS A 196 4.46 22.67 -12.90
C CYS A 196 4.17 24.11 -13.34
N ILE A 197 4.82 24.61 -14.42
CA ILE A 197 4.57 25.96 -14.95
C ILE A 197 3.10 26.09 -15.39
N PHE A 198 2.57 25.12 -16.10
CA PHE A 198 1.21 25.14 -16.64
C PHE A 198 0.13 24.62 -15.68
N THR A 199 0.49 24.27 -14.45
CA THR A 199 -0.47 23.93 -13.40
C THR A 199 -0.72 25.17 -12.53
N PHE A 200 -1.92 25.75 -12.57
CA PHE A 200 -2.26 27.00 -11.85
C PHE A 200 -2.74 26.80 -10.41
N ILE A 201 -2.70 25.56 -9.90
CA ILE A 201 -3.17 25.19 -8.58
C ILE A 201 -2.00 24.58 -7.80
N ASP A 202 -2.01 24.66 -6.47
CA ASP A 202 -0.95 24.15 -5.62
C ASP A 202 -0.73 22.64 -5.80
N TYR A 203 -1.82 21.86 -5.83
CA TYR A 203 -1.76 20.42 -6.08
C TYR A 203 -1.53 20.11 -7.55
N LEU A 204 -0.60 19.21 -7.84
CA LEU A 204 -0.32 18.78 -9.22
C LEU A 204 -1.46 17.94 -9.83
N PHE A 205 -2.21 17.25 -9.00
CA PHE A 205 -3.25 16.29 -9.43
C PHE A 205 -4.61 16.67 -8.88
N VAL A 206 -5.37 17.40 -9.67
CA VAL A 206 -6.74 17.83 -9.34
C VAL A 206 -7.74 17.32 -10.37
N ASN A 207 -8.99 17.11 -9.93
CA ASN A 207 -10.13 16.75 -10.79
C ASN A 207 -10.64 17.96 -11.59
N GLN A 208 -11.74 17.79 -12.30
CA GLN A 208 -12.38 18.86 -13.09
C GLN A 208 -12.95 20.01 -12.24
N TYR A 209 -13.23 19.74 -10.97
CA TYR A 209 -13.70 20.73 -9.99
C TYR A 209 -12.56 21.43 -9.25
N ARG A 210 -11.29 21.24 -9.68
CA ARG A 210 -10.07 21.74 -9.06
C ARG A 210 -9.79 21.18 -7.66
N GLU A 211 -10.42 20.07 -7.29
CA GLU A 211 -10.17 19.38 -6.03
C GLU A 211 -9.09 18.30 -6.21
N PRO A 212 -8.19 18.11 -5.22
CA PRO A 212 -7.19 17.06 -5.28
C PRO A 212 -7.81 15.67 -5.35
N TYR A 213 -7.28 14.79 -6.22
CA TYR A 213 -7.71 13.39 -6.24
C TYR A 213 -7.42 12.70 -4.91
N ASN A 214 -8.42 12.04 -4.34
CA ASN A 214 -8.25 11.26 -3.12
C ASN A 214 -7.68 9.86 -3.40
N THR A 215 -7.98 9.29 -4.57
CA THR A 215 -7.52 7.96 -4.98
C THR A 215 -7.14 7.94 -6.45
N ASP A 216 -6.38 6.93 -6.84
CA ASP A 216 -6.01 6.66 -8.24
C ASP A 216 -7.11 5.94 -9.05
N PHE A 217 -8.34 5.86 -8.50
CA PHE A 217 -9.44 5.12 -9.11
C PHE A 217 -9.76 5.59 -10.53
N SER A 218 -9.88 6.91 -10.74
CA SER A 218 -10.18 7.48 -12.06
C SER A 218 -9.08 7.17 -13.07
N PHE A 219 -7.81 7.34 -12.70
CA PHE A 219 -6.68 6.96 -13.54
C PHE A 219 -6.68 5.46 -13.82
N THR A 220 -6.96 4.62 -12.83
CA THR A 220 -7.02 3.17 -13.01
C THR A 220 -8.13 2.76 -13.96
N ARG A 221 -9.33 3.30 -13.77
CA ARG A 221 -10.53 2.89 -14.53
C ARG A 221 -10.54 3.41 -15.96
N TYR A 222 -10.27 4.71 -16.14
CA TYR A 222 -10.49 5.40 -17.39
C TYR A 222 -9.24 5.54 -18.27
N CYS A 223 -8.04 5.35 -17.69
CA CYS A 223 -6.79 5.50 -18.43
C CYS A 223 -5.96 4.23 -18.39
N TRP A 224 -5.59 3.73 -17.22
CA TRP A 224 -4.62 2.64 -17.05
C TRP A 224 -5.09 1.29 -17.59
N LYS A 225 -6.31 0.86 -17.23
CA LYS A 225 -6.87 -0.40 -17.75
C LYS A 225 -7.04 -0.39 -19.26
N PRO A 226 -7.66 0.67 -19.88
CA PRO A 226 -7.74 0.77 -21.33
C PRO A 226 -6.38 0.79 -22.02
N LEU A 227 -5.40 1.55 -21.48
CA LEU A 227 -4.04 1.62 -22.00
C LEU A 227 -3.35 0.26 -22.03
N LEU A 228 -3.34 -0.48 -20.92
CA LEU A 228 -2.73 -1.82 -20.90
C LEU A 228 -3.44 -2.79 -21.86
N LYS A 229 -4.77 -2.70 -21.96
CA LYS A 229 -5.57 -3.53 -22.87
C LYS A 229 -5.20 -3.24 -24.33
N SER A 230 -5.08 -1.97 -24.75
CA SER A 230 -4.71 -1.60 -26.13
C SER A 230 -3.30 -2.05 -26.50
N LEU A 231 -2.41 -2.20 -25.53
CA LEU A 231 -1.03 -2.67 -25.70
C LEU A 231 -0.89 -4.20 -25.58
N ASN A 232 -1.97 -4.94 -25.35
CA ASN A 232 -1.94 -6.37 -25.03
C ASN A 232 -1.03 -6.73 -23.84
N ILE A 233 -0.86 -5.78 -22.89
CA ILE A 233 -0.09 -6.00 -21.68
C ILE A 233 -1.03 -6.51 -20.58
N PRO A 234 -0.71 -7.65 -19.91
CA PRO A 234 -1.53 -8.14 -18.81
C PRO A 234 -1.72 -7.11 -17.70
N TYR A 235 -2.95 -7.00 -17.18
CA TYR A 235 -3.27 -6.03 -16.18
C TYR A 235 -2.40 -6.20 -14.92
N ARG A 236 -1.75 -5.12 -14.54
CA ARG A 236 -1.04 -4.94 -13.26
C ARG A 236 -1.51 -3.63 -12.62
N LYS A 237 -1.65 -3.62 -11.30
CA LYS A 237 -2.07 -2.40 -10.57
C LYS A 237 -1.06 -1.28 -10.77
N LEU A 238 -1.49 -0.02 -10.76
CA LEU A 238 -0.61 1.16 -10.83
C LEU A 238 0.53 1.11 -9.80
N TYR A 239 0.28 0.53 -8.62
CA TYR A 239 1.30 0.34 -7.60
C TYR A 239 2.53 -0.48 -8.08
N VAL A 240 2.39 -1.27 -9.15
CA VAL A 240 3.50 -2.04 -9.73
C VAL A 240 4.56 -1.13 -10.36
N MET A 241 4.25 0.12 -10.73
CA MET A 241 5.26 1.10 -11.16
C MET A 241 6.38 1.25 -10.13
N ARG A 242 6.02 1.31 -8.85
CA ARG A 242 7.00 1.39 -7.75
C ARG A 242 7.85 0.13 -7.65
N HIS A 243 7.30 -1.04 -7.89
CA HIS A 243 8.07 -2.29 -7.93
C HIS A 243 9.01 -2.34 -9.12
N THR A 244 8.55 -1.84 -10.27
CA THR A 244 9.36 -1.69 -11.48
C THR A 244 10.55 -0.77 -11.24
N TYR A 245 10.30 0.42 -10.69
CA TYR A 245 11.36 1.34 -10.31
C TYR A 245 12.38 0.69 -9.37
N ALA A 246 11.91 0.06 -8.29
CA ALA A 246 12.79 -0.59 -7.32
C ALA A 246 13.66 -1.69 -7.94
N THR A 247 13.07 -2.51 -8.83
CA THR A 247 13.80 -3.56 -9.53
C THR A 247 14.83 -2.99 -10.49
N ASN A 248 14.46 -1.96 -11.26
CA ASN A 248 15.36 -1.36 -12.27
C ASN A 248 16.53 -0.61 -11.62
N ILE A 249 16.29 0.11 -10.53
CA ILE A 249 17.36 0.77 -9.77
C ILE A 249 18.38 -0.27 -9.25
N LEU A 250 17.91 -1.37 -8.66
CA LEU A 250 18.82 -2.43 -8.18
C LEU A 250 19.59 -3.14 -9.30
N LYS A 251 18.98 -3.27 -10.48
CA LYS A 251 19.64 -3.90 -11.62
C LYS A 251 20.68 -3.01 -12.31
N ASN A 252 20.34 -1.73 -12.45
CA ASN A 252 21.06 -0.81 -13.32
C ASN A 252 22.01 0.14 -12.55
N THR A 253 22.01 0.09 -11.21
CA THR A 253 22.89 0.93 -10.39
C THR A 253 23.53 0.11 -9.27
N ASN A 254 24.56 0.69 -8.65
CA ASN A 254 25.24 0.10 -7.50
C ASN A 254 24.58 0.45 -6.15
N ILE A 255 23.33 0.90 -6.15
CA ILE A 255 22.62 1.25 -4.93
C ILE A 255 22.45 0.03 -4.02
N SER A 256 22.76 0.19 -2.75
CA SER A 256 22.55 -0.86 -1.77
C SER A 256 21.05 -1.04 -1.45
N PRO A 257 20.61 -2.23 -1.02
CA PRO A 257 19.24 -2.44 -0.54
C PRO A 257 18.83 -1.50 0.60
N TYR A 258 19.79 -1.06 1.42
CA TYR A 258 19.56 -0.09 2.47
C TYR A 258 19.23 1.30 1.91
N GLU A 259 20.01 1.79 0.98
CA GLU A 259 19.78 3.08 0.32
C GLU A 259 18.45 3.07 -0.45
N LEU A 260 18.16 1.97 -1.18
CA LEU A 260 16.88 1.81 -1.85
C LEU A 260 15.72 1.81 -0.85
N SER A 261 15.86 1.18 0.32
CA SER A 261 14.81 1.20 1.33
C SER A 261 14.50 2.61 1.83
N ARG A 262 15.52 3.44 2.02
CA ARG A 262 15.39 4.87 2.37
C ARG A 262 14.74 5.66 1.24
N LEU A 263 15.20 5.47 0.00
CA LEU A 263 14.67 6.14 -1.18
C LEU A 263 13.16 5.85 -1.37
N LEU A 264 12.77 4.60 -1.14
CA LEU A 264 11.37 4.19 -1.21
C LEU A 264 10.57 4.57 0.06
N GLY A 265 11.20 4.89 1.18
CA GLY A 265 10.52 5.15 2.46
C GLY A 265 9.89 3.86 3.02
N HIS A 266 10.65 2.78 3.05
CA HIS A 266 10.31 1.57 3.76
C HIS A 266 10.77 1.68 5.22
N SER A 267 10.00 1.12 6.15
CA SER A 267 10.35 1.10 7.58
C SER A 267 11.45 0.09 7.91
N SER A 268 11.70 -0.88 7.03
CA SER A 268 12.78 -1.85 7.17
C SER A 268 13.39 -2.23 5.83
N THR A 269 14.67 -2.55 5.84
CA THR A 269 15.41 -3.10 4.68
C THR A 269 14.94 -4.51 4.32
N GLU A 270 14.40 -5.25 5.29
CA GLU A 270 13.85 -6.59 5.07
C GLU A 270 12.78 -6.61 3.97
N MET A 271 11.99 -5.54 3.85
CA MET A 271 11.00 -5.41 2.76
C MET A 271 11.66 -5.37 1.37
N VAL A 272 12.83 -4.76 1.25
CA VAL A 272 13.60 -4.71 -0.01
C VAL A 272 14.20 -6.08 -0.29
N TYR A 273 14.88 -6.68 0.69
CA TYR A 273 15.46 -8.02 0.57
C TYR A 273 14.41 -9.06 0.15
N ASN A 274 13.32 -9.17 0.87
CA ASN A 274 12.27 -10.16 0.61
C ASN A 274 11.55 -9.98 -0.73
N ARG A 275 11.59 -8.79 -1.34
CA ARG A 275 10.84 -8.51 -2.57
C ARG A 275 11.68 -8.36 -3.81
N TYR A 276 12.90 -7.82 -3.68
CA TYR A 276 13.67 -7.36 -4.83
C TYR A 276 15.03 -8.04 -4.97
N VAL A 277 15.65 -8.55 -3.90
CA VAL A 277 16.99 -9.15 -3.96
C VAL A 277 17.07 -10.33 -4.92
N LYS A 278 16.03 -11.12 -5.03
CA LYS A 278 15.93 -12.19 -6.05
C LYS A 278 16.09 -11.73 -7.51
N PHE A 279 15.94 -10.44 -7.77
CA PHE A 279 16.18 -9.87 -9.11
C PHE A 279 17.63 -9.42 -9.32
N ILE A 280 18.45 -9.40 -8.25
CA ILE A 280 19.88 -9.08 -8.29
C ILE A 280 20.69 -10.37 -8.48
N ASP A 281 20.31 -11.46 -7.83
CA ASP A 281 21.09 -12.72 -7.75
C ASP A 281 21.27 -13.41 -9.10
N ASN A 282 20.42 -13.15 -10.09
CA ASN A 282 20.56 -13.73 -11.42
C ASN A 282 21.74 -13.17 -12.25
N GLN A 283 22.55 -12.25 -11.73
CA GLN A 283 23.70 -11.64 -12.43
C GLN A 283 25.03 -11.69 -11.66
N LYS A 284 25.07 -12.22 -10.44
CA LYS A 284 26.27 -12.22 -9.58
C LYS A 284 26.57 -13.61 -9.01
N ASP A 285 26.40 -14.66 -9.81
CA ASP A 285 26.73 -16.03 -9.36
C ASP A 285 28.24 -16.37 -9.33
N GLU A 286 29.11 -15.41 -9.62
CA GLU A 286 30.55 -15.59 -9.42
C GLU A 286 30.96 -15.07 -8.05
N PHE A 287 31.04 -15.97 -7.10
CA PHE A 287 31.74 -15.73 -5.82
C PHE A 287 33.23 -15.45 -6.13
N LYS A 288 33.66 -14.20 -5.96
CA LYS A 288 35.06 -13.83 -6.11
C LYS A 288 35.87 -14.55 -5.04
N ARG A 289 36.73 -15.50 -5.48
CA ARG A 289 37.56 -16.31 -4.58
C ARG A 289 38.83 -15.62 -4.11
N ASP A 290 39.16 -14.48 -4.68
CA ASP A 290 40.39 -13.67 -4.43
C ASP A 290 40.19 -12.57 -3.39
N ILE A 291 39.27 -12.77 -2.46
CA ILE A 291 39.02 -11.83 -1.36
C ILE A 291 40.16 -12.00 -0.33
N LYS A 292 41.00 -10.98 -0.17
CA LYS A 292 41.90 -10.90 0.98
C LYS A 292 41.08 -10.60 2.23
N ILE A 293 41.07 -11.53 3.17
CA ILE A 293 40.32 -11.41 4.43
C ILE A 293 41.16 -10.69 5.51
N TYR A 294 42.51 -10.68 5.37
CA TYR A 294 43.45 -10.01 6.26
C TYR A 294 44.50 -9.24 5.47
#